data_2fb4ca1a04b694a0c4e4eec7df00a1db
#
_entry.id   2fb4ca1a04b694a0c4e4eec7df00a1db
#
_cell.length_a   1.000
_cell.length_b   1.000
_cell.length_c   1.000
_cell.angle_alpha   90.00
_cell.angle_beta   90.00
_cell.angle_gamma   90.00
#
_symmetry.space_group_name_H-M   'P 1'
#
loop_
_entity.id
_entity.type
_entity.pdbx_description
1 polymer ?
#
loop_
_entity_poly.entity_id
_entity_poly.type
_entity_poly.pdbx_seq_one_letter_code
_entity_poly.pdbx_strand_id
1 'polypeptide(L)'
;MARLILLLTDLLFICGSSIFAAPKSELWPRWQTHNAENHEVIDHSAWEIILKKYLVTSQLPTESSAPAGINLLQYAGVSKIDYGLLKNYLTTLEGIPISSFSRPEQRAFWINLYNAATVNLILEHYPVESITKISFSFFSFGPWGEELLTIEGEELSLNDIEHRILRPIWQDPRIHYALNCASMGCPNLQPLAFTAKNTDSLLETGASEYINHPRGAKKEDKKLWLSKIFEWYQDDYGGNEAGVILHLQKYAKENLANSLYEDELEIEYHYDWRLNKSGP
;
A
#
# COMPACT_ATOMS: atom_id res chain seq x y z
N MET A 1 -36.03 -38.16 47.73
CA MET A 1 -36.07 -37.85 46.28
C MET A 1 -35.54 -36.43 46.05
N ALA A 2 -34.25 -36.25 45.78
CA ALA A 2 -33.63 -34.98 45.51
C ALA A 2 -33.49 -34.78 44.00
N ARG A 3 -34.13 -33.74 43.46
CA ARG A 3 -34.00 -33.36 42.05
C ARG A 3 -32.74 -32.49 41.87
N LEU A 4 -31.80 -33.04 41.11
CA LEU A 4 -30.60 -32.36 40.64
C LEU A 4 -30.99 -31.48 39.44
N ILE A 5 -30.91 -30.14 39.60
CA ILE A 5 -31.09 -29.17 38.50
C ILE A 5 -29.73 -28.97 37.88
N LEU A 6 -29.56 -29.46 36.64
CA LEU A 6 -28.39 -29.17 35.79
C LEU A 6 -28.61 -27.76 35.17
N LEU A 7 -27.79 -26.79 35.59
CA LEU A 7 -27.67 -25.52 34.92
C LEU A 7 -26.68 -25.70 33.75
N LEU A 8 -27.21 -25.75 32.53
CA LEU A 8 -26.38 -25.56 31.31
C LEU A 8 -26.03 -24.06 31.22
N THR A 9 -24.77 -23.76 31.38
CA THR A 9 -24.22 -22.43 31.03
C THR A 9 -23.82 -22.48 29.56
N ASP A 10 -24.66 -21.87 28.69
CA ASP A 10 -24.31 -21.59 27.31
C ASP A 10 -23.14 -20.59 27.27
N LEU A 11 -21.96 -21.09 26.96
CA LEU A 11 -20.77 -20.29 26.65
C LEU A 11 -20.94 -19.74 25.22
N LEU A 12 -21.50 -18.54 25.11
CA LEU A 12 -21.49 -17.77 23.85
C LEU A 12 -20.03 -17.50 23.48
N PHE A 13 -19.50 -18.27 22.55
CA PHE A 13 -18.30 -17.94 21.80
C PHE A 13 -18.62 -16.74 20.91
N ILE A 14 -18.38 -15.55 21.43
CA ILE A 14 -18.29 -14.33 20.61
C ILE A 14 -17.01 -14.48 19.80
N CYS A 15 -17.16 -14.94 18.55
CA CYS A 15 -16.07 -14.89 17.57
C CYS A 15 -15.82 -13.42 17.25
N GLY A 16 -15.02 -12.78 18.08
CA GLY A 16 -14.56 -11.41 17.85
C GLY A 16 -13.67 -11.43 16.61
N SER A 17 -14.21 -11.03 15.46
CA SER A 17 -13.40 -10.61 14.32
C SER A 17 -12.49 -9.51 14.83
N SER A 18 -11.21 -9.78 14.97
CA SER A 18 -10.21 -8.76 15.28
C SER A 18 -10.25 -7.75 14.14
N ILE A 19 -10.92 -6.63 14.37
CA ILE A 19 -10.89 -5.48 13.48
C ILE A 19 -9.48 -4.93 13.61
N PHE A 20 -8.60 -5.28 12.70
CA PHE A 20 -7.31 -4.61 12.56
C PHE A 20 -7.61 -3.21 12.04
N ALA A 21 -7.69 -2.26 12.96
CA ALA A 21 -7.69 -0.85 12.60
C ALA A 21 -6.29 -0.49 12.11
N ALA A 22 -6.19 0.17 10.97
CA ALA A 22 -4.93 0.72 10.50
C ALA A 22 -4.36 1.73 11.52
N PRO A 23 -3.03 1.89 11.60
CA PRO A 23 -2.43 2.90 12.45
C PRO A 23 -2.97 4.29 12.11
N LYS A 24 -3.18 5.11 13.14
CA LYS A 24 -3.61 6.50 12.95
C LYS A 24 -2.50 7.30 12.27
N SER A 25 -2.92 8.30 11.50
CA SER A 25 -2.00 9.32 10.97
C SER A 25 -1.53 10.18 12.15
N GLU A 26 -0.24 10.06 12.50
CA GLU A 26 0.37 10.78 13.62
C GLU A 26 1.70 11.37 13.19
N LEU A 27 1.75 12.69 13.10
CA LEU A 27 2.92 13.39 12.60
C LEU A 27 4.16 13.15 13.46
N TRP A 28 5.27 12.72 12.83
CA TRP A 28 6.61 12.78 13.42
C TRP A 28 7.27 14.11 13.03
N PRO A 29 7.35 15.11 13.95
CA PRO A 29 7.72 16.50 13.61
C PRO A 29 9.10 16.65 12.97
N ARG A 30 10.04 15.75 13.27
CA ARG A 30 11.38 15.73 12.69
C ARG A 30 11.36 15.82 11.16
N TRP A 31 10.45 15.06 10.52
CA TRP A 31 10.39 14.94 9.06
C TRP A 31 9.68 16.08 8.35
N GLN A 32 9.26 17.10 9.11
CA GLN A 32 8.77 18.34 8.50
C GLN A 32 9.91 19.25 7.99
N THR A 33 11.14 19.02 8.40
CA THR A 33 12.30 19.77 7.92
C THR A 33 12.53 19.52 6.44
N HIS A 34 12.71 20.58 5.65
CA HIS A 34 13.01 20.53 4.23
C HIS A 34 13.71 21.83 3.80
N ASN A 35 14.33 21.82 2.63
CA ASN A 35 14.96 23.00 2.03
C ASN A 35 14.35 23.26 0.64
N ALA A 36 13.48 24.27 0.55
CA ALA A 36 12.81 24.60 -0.71
C ALA A 36 13.77 25.10 -1.81
N GLU A 37 14.93 25.63 -1.42
CA GLU A 37 15.95 26.13 -2.35
C GLU A 37 16.91 25.03 -2.84
N ASN A 38 16.79 23.81 -2.32
CA ASN A 38 17.58 22.70 -2.82
C ASN A 38 16.93 22.16 -4.11
N HIS A 39 17.69 22.20 -5.21
CA HIS A 39 17.27 21.72 -6.53
C HIS A 39 17.96 20.41 -6.94
N GLU A 40 18.68 19.77 -6.01
CA GLU A 40 19.25 18.45 -6.24
C GLU A 40 18.14 17.42 -6.46
N VAL A 41 18.42 16.47 -7.36
CA VAL A 41 17.51 15.40 -7.73
C VAL A 41 18.08 14.07 -7.24
N ILE A 42 17.26 13.30 -6.55
CA ILE A 42 17.64 11.96 -6.08
C ILE A 42 17.56 10.99 -7.25
N ASP A 43 18.62 10.17 -7.43
CA ASP A 43 18.66 9.15 -8.47
C ASP A 43 17.93 7.88 -8.05
N HIS A 44 16.82 7.59 -8.70
CA HIS A 44 16.03 6.38 -8.52
C HIS A 44 16.20 5.36 -9.66
N SER A 45 17.20 5.52 -10.53
CA SER A 45 17.40 4.68 -11.72
C SER A 45 17.60 3.21 -11.40
N ALA A 46 18.28 2.88 -10.30
CA ALA A 46 18.49 1.50 -9.86
C ALA A 46 17.15 0.80 -9.52
N TRP A 47 16.25 1.51 -8.84
CA TRP A 47 14.89 1.03 -8.57
C TRP A 47 14.07 0.88 -9.86
N GLU A 48 14.14 1.84 -10.75
CA GLU A 48 13.44 1.79 -12.04
C GLU A 48 13.91 0.62 -12.92
N ILE A 49 15.20 0.24 -12.87
CA ILE A 49 15.71 -0.97 -13.53
C ILE A 49 15.02 -2.23 -13.00
N ILE A 50 14.87 -2.36 -11.68
CA ILE A 50 14.16 -3.48 -11.05
C ILE A 50 12.69 -3.52 -11.50
N LEU A 51 12.00 -2.40 -11.45
CA LEU A 51 10.62 -2.30 -11.91
C LEU A 51 10.47 -2.71 -13.37
N LYS A 52 11.26 -2.15 -14.28
CA LYS A 52 11.21 -2.45 -15.72
C LYS A 52 11.52 -3.92 -16.03
N LYS A 53 12.36 -4.57 -15.24
CA LYS A 53 12.80 -5.94 -15.50
C LYS A 53 11.86 -7.00 -14.93
N TYR A 54 11.26 -6.73 -13.77
CA TYR A 54 10.53 -7.74 -12.99
C TYR A 54 9.06 -7.45 -12.79
N LEU A 55 8.60 -6.24 -13.09
CA LEU A 55 7.17 -5.93 -12.99
C LEU A 55 6.46 -6.32 -14.29
N VAL A 56 5.51 -7.24 -14.18
CA VAL A 56 4.62 -7.63 -15.27
C VAL A 56 3.40 -6.75 -15.20
N THR A 57 3.23 -5.88 -16.19
CA THR A 57 2.05 -5.01 -16.31
C THR A 57 1.01 -5.66 -17.20
N SER A 58 -0.26 -5.49 -16.88
CA SER A 58 -1.38 -6.09 -17.62
C SER A 58 -1.59 -5.52 -19.03
N GLN A 59 -0.83 -4.52 -19.43
CA GLN A 59 -0.95 -3.87 -20.74
C GLN A 59 -0.10 -4.54 -21.84
N LEU A 60 0.72 -5.53 -21.50
CA LEU A 60 1.50 -6.27 -22.49
C LEU A 60 0.70 -7.48 -22.99
N PRO A 61 0.46 -7.63 -24.30
CA PRO A 61 -0.39 -8.68 -24.86
C PRO A 61 0.29 -10.05 -24.97
N THR A 62 1.16 -10.43 -24.07
CA THR A 62 1.87 -11.72 -24.13
C THR A 62 1.65 -12.51 -22.86
N GLU A 63 0.92 -13.65 -22.97
CA GLU A 63 0.92 -14.82 -22.07
C GLU A 63 0.94 -14.56 -20.54
N SER A 64 0.57 -13.37 -20.09
CA SER A 64 0.57 -13.04 -18.67
C SER A 64 -0.64 -13.70 -17.98
N SER A 65 -0.37 -14.56 -17.01
CA SER A 65 -1.37 -15.09 -16.06
C SER A 65 -1.90 -14.02 -15.10
N ALA A 66 -1.50 -12.75 -15.28
CA ALA A 66 -1.95 -11.63 -14.46
C ALA A 66 -3.42 -11.33 -14.73
N PRO A 67 -4.26 -11.20 -13.69
CA PRO A 67 -5.60 -10.66 -13.86
C PRO A 67 -5.51 -9.28 -14.52
N ALA A 68 -6.40 -9.00 -15.47
CA ALA A 68 -6.39 -7.73 -16.20
C ALA A 68 -6.38 -6.54 -15.21
N GLY A 69 -5.47 -5.59 -15.40
CA GLY A 69 -5.35 -4.39 -14.58
C GLY A 69 -4.55 -4.53 -13.27
N ILE A 70 -3.93 -5.68 -12.97
CA ILE A 70 -3.06 -5.87 -11.80
C ILE A 70 -1.61 -6.03 -12.24
N ASN A 71 -0.72 -5.20 -11.70
CA ASN A 71 0.72 -5.35 -11.88
C ASN A 71 1.26 -6.39 -10.88
N LEU A 72 1.97 -7.40 -11.40
CA LEU A 72 2.54 -8.48 -10.62
C LEU A 72 4.06 -8.45 -10.66
N LEU A 73 4.74 -8.81 -9.57
CA LEU A 73 6.19 -8.89 -9.54
C LEU A 73 6.69 -10.34 -9.69
N GLN A 74 7.73 -10.54 -10.50
CA GLN A 74 8.39 -11.83 -10.71
C GLN A 74 9.43 -12.08 -9.62
N TYR A 75 9.01 -12.24 -8.37
CA TYR A 75 9.94 -12.44 -7.24
C TYR A 75 10.90 -13.61 -7.45
N ALA A 76 10.40 -14.76 -7.92
CA ALA A 76 11.22 -15.93 -8.21
C ALA A 76 12.27 -15.72 -9.31
N GLY A 77 12.05 -14.75 -10.19
CA GLY A 77 12.92 -14.42 -11.31
C GLY A 77 14.05 -13.45 -10.96
N VAL A 78 14.00 -12.81 -9.79
CA VAL A 78 15.00 -11.78 -9.41
C VAL A 78 16.38 -12.42 -9.25
N SER A 79 17.33 -12.01 -10.10
CA SER A 79 18.70 -12.52 -10.07
C SER A 79 19.44 -12.04 -8.81
N LYS A 80 20.47 -12.78 -8.39
CA LYS A 80 21.33 -12.34 -7.27
C LYS A 80 22.00 -10.99 -7.52
N ILE A 81 22.30 -10.68 -8.78
CA ILE A 81 22.92 -9.40 -9.17
C ILE A 81 21.91 -8.27 -8.96
N ASP A 82 20.68 -8.43 -9.45
CA ASP A 82 19.65 -7.42 -9.35
C ASP A 82 19.11 -7.28 -7.91
N TYR A 83 19.10 -8.36 -7.15
CA TYR A 83 18.83 -8.28 -5.71
C TYR A 83 19.94 -7.49 -4.98
N GLY A 84 21.20 -7.67 -5.37
CA GLY A 84 22.31 -6.84 -4.91
C GLY A 84 22.14 -5.36 -5.30
N LEU A 85 21.67 -5.09 -6.53
CA LEU A 85 21.36 -3.74 -6.98
C LEU A 85 20.27 -3.07 -6.12
N LEU A 86 19.19 -3.80 -5.80
CA LEU A 86 18.12 -3.31 -4.93
C LEU A 86 18.63 -2.98 -3.52
N LYS A 87 19.45 -3.86 -2.92
CA LYS A 87 20.04 -3.61 -1.60
C LYS A 87 20.96 -2.40 -1.60
N ASN A 88 21.80 -2.28 -2.62
CA ASN A 88 22.68 -1.11 -2.75
C ASN A 88 21.88 0.19 -2.93
N TYR A 89 20.76 0.14 -3.66
CA TYR A 89 19.86 1.28 -3.78
C TYR A 89 19.28 1.69 -2.42
N LEU A 90 18.79 0.75 -1.62
CA LEU A 90 18.28 1.04 -0.27
C LEU A 90 19.38 1.66 0.61
N THR A 91 20.60 1.06 0.62
CA THR A 91 21.74 1.62 1.36
C THR A 91 22.10 3.03 0.89
N THR A 92 21.99 3.30 -0.43
CA THR A 92 22.21 4.64 -0.98
C THR A 92 21.18 5.63 -0.45
N LEU A 93 19.90 5.24 -0.41
CA LEU A 93 18.83 6.08 0.15
C LEU A 93 19.03 6.35 1.65
N GLU A 94 19.49 5.36 2.42
CA GLU A 94 19.81 5.53 3.85
C GLU A 94 20.89 6.58 4.10
N GLY A 95 21.80 6.74 3.15
CA GLY A 95 22.86 7.76 3.23
C GLY A 95 22.43 9.17 2.81
N ILE A 96 21.21 9.37 2.32
CA ILE A 96 20.74 10.69 1.84
C ILE A 96 20.26 11.54 3.03
N PRO A 97 20.78 12.79 3.17
CA PRO A 97 20.26 13.74 4.16
C PRO A 97 18.92 14.34 3.68
N ILE A 98 17.88 13.52 3.74
CA ILE A 98 16.58 13.83 3.12
C ILE A 98 15.94 15.12 3.66
N SER A 99 16.22 15.50 4.90
CA SER A 99 15.76 16.75 5.50
C SER A 99 16.33 18.00 4.79
N SER A 100 17.39 17.86 4.00
CA SER A 100 17.99 18.96 3.21
C SER A 100 17.40 19.10 1.82
N PHE A 101 16.49 18.22 1.40
CA PHE A 101 15.87 18.23 0.07
C PHE A 101 14.55 19.00 0.04
N SER A 102 14.13 19.37 -1.18
CA SER A 102 12.84 20.02 -1.40
C SER A 102 11.67 19.06 -1.11
N ARG A 103 10.49 19.62 -0.77
CA ARG A 103 9.31 18.84 -0.43
C ARG A 103 8.85 17.88 -1.54
N PRO A 104 8.90 18.23 -2.84
CA PRO A 104 8.60 17.29 -3.93
C PRO A 104 9.58 16.12 -4.01
N GLU A 105 10.89 16.34 -3.83
CA GLU A 105 11.90 15.27 -3.80
C GLU A 105 11.71 14.37 -2.58
N GLN A 106 11.42 14.93 -1.41
CA GLN A 106 11.10 14.15 -0.22
C GLN A 106 9.91 13.22 -0.44
N ARG A 107 8.85 13.69 -1.13
CA ARG A 107 7.67 12.86 -1.40
C ARG A 107 8.02 11.65 -2.27
N ALA A 108 8.74 11.88 -3.35
CA ALA A 108 9.21 10.83 -4.24
C ALA A 108 10.13 9.83 -3.51
N PHE A 109 11.07 10.35 -2.71
CA PHE A 109 11.98 9.55 -1.89
C PHE A 109 11.23 8.59 -0.98
N TRP A 110 10.29 9.08 -0.15
CA TRP A 110 9.58 8.27 0.82
C TRP A 110 8.71 7.20 0.17
N ILE A 111 8.06 7.50 -0.97
CA ILE A 111 7.26 6.53 -1.73
C ILE A 111 8.16 5.42 -2.30
N ASN A 112 9.27 5.79 -2.94
CA ASN A 112 10.20 4.80 -3.49
C ASN A 112 10.86 3.95 -2.41
N LEU A 113 11.26 4.57 -1.30
CA LEU A 113 11.86 3.86 -0.15
C LEU A 113 10.90 2.81 0.41
N TYR A 114 9.64 3.17 0.66
CA TYR A 114 8.61 2.23 1.12
C TYR A 114 8.44 1.05 0.16
N ASN A 115 8.27 1.33 -1.13
CA ASN A 115 8.03 0.31 -2.13
C ASN A 115 9.25 -0.61 -2.33
N ALA A 116 10.44 -0.04 -2.40
CA ALA A 116 11.68 -0.81 -2.54
C ALA A 116 11.97 -1.66 -1.30
N ALA A 117 11.77 -1.12 -0.10
CA ALA A 117 11.91 -1.85 1.16
C ALA A 117 10.90 -3.00 1.26
N THR A 118 9.65 -2.78 0.85
CA THR A 118 8.62 -3.83 0.79
C THR A 118 9.03 -4.96 -0.15
N VAL A 119 9.52 -4.64 -1.36
CA VAL A 119 9.99 -5.66 -2.32
C VAL A 119 11.23 -6.39 -1.77
N ASN A 120 12.18 -5.68 -1.17
CA ASN A 120 13.35 -6.29 -0.53
C ASN A 120 12.94 -7.29 0.56
N LEU A 121 12.02 -6.90 1.42
CA LEU A 121 11.51 -7.73 2.49
C LEU A 121 10.85 -9.03 1.97
N ILE A 122 10.06 -8.95 0.90
CA ILE A 122 9.50 -10.15 0.26
C ILE A 122 10.62 -11.04 -0.30
N LEU A 123 11.63 -10.46 -0.96
CA LEU A 123 12.75 -11.23 -1.53
C LEU A 123 13.59 -11.94 -0.44
N GLU A 124 13.75 -11.33 0.72
CA GLU A 124 14.44 -11.93 1.87
C GLU A 124 13.72 -13.17 2.42
N HIS A 125 12.39 -13.19 2.33
CA HIS A 125 11.56 -14.25 2.88
C HIS A 125 10.95 -15.16 1.80
N TYR A 126 11.32 -14.95 0.53
CA TYR A 126 10.77 -15.74 -0.57
C TYR A 126 11.29 -17.20 -0.55
N PRO A 127 10.40 -18.22 -0.76
CA PRO A 127 9.00 -18.11 -1.12
C PRO A 127 8.07 -17.87 0.08
N VAL A 128 7.15 -16.91 -0.07
CA VAL A 128 6.09 -16.61 0.89
C VAL A 128 4.77 -16.36 0.14
N GLU A 129 3.65 -16.76 0.73
CA GLU A 129 2.34 -16.65 0.08
C GLU A 129 1.63 -15.31 0.37
N SER A 130 2.09 -14.57 1.36
CA SER A 130 1.55 -13.28 1.79
C SER A 130 2.56 -12.55 2.66
N ILE A 131 2.64 -11.24 2.54
CA ILE A 131 3.42 -10.39 3.45
C ILE A 131 2.98 -10.56 4.91
N THR A 132 1.71 -10.87 5.17
CA THR A 132 1.18 -11.11 6.52
C THR A 132 1.75 -12.36 7.19
N LYS A 133 2.44 -13.22 6.45
CA LYS A 133 3.13 -14.40 6.99
C LYS A 133 4.56 -14.11 7.44
N ILE A 134 5.08 -12.94 7.10
CA ILE A 134 6.36 -12.45 7.61
C ILE A 134 6.08 -11.82 8.97
N SER A 135 6.57 -12.46 10.03
CA SER A 135 6.32 -12.02 11.40
C SER A 135 7.62 -12.06 12.20
N PHE A 136 7.92 -10.99 12.87
CA PHE A 136 9.09 -10.84 13.75
C PHE A 136 8.71 -11.05 15.24
N SER A 137 7.41 -11.06 15.55
CA SER A 137 6.91 -11.37 16.89
C SER A 137 5.60 -12.16 16.86
N PHE A 138 5.29 -12.87 17.96
CA PHE A 138 4.05 -13.67 18.09
C PHE A 138 2.77 -12.83 18.00
N PHE A 139 2.85 -11.52 18.18
CA PHE A 139 1.71 -10.61 18.23
C PHE A 139 1.66 -9.63 17.06
N SER A 140 2.65 -9.65 16.12
CA SER A 140 2.64 -8.77 14.97
C SER A 140 1.82 -9.39 13.84
N PHE A 141 0.94 -8.57 13.25
CA PHE A 141 0.27 -8.88 11.99
C PHE A 141 1.10 -8.29 10.85
N GLY A 142 1.97 -9.13 10.26
CA GLY A 142 2.90 -8.72 9.23
C GLY A 142 4.07 -7.88 9.76
N PRO A 143 4.93 -7.41 8.86
CA PRO A 143 6.23 -6.80 9.21
C PRO A 143 6.21 -5.28 9.24
N TRP A 144 5.07 -4.61 9.07
CA TRP A 144 5.01 -3.16 8.86
C TRP A 144 5.51 -2.31 10.03
N GLY A 145 5.50 -2.86 11.24
CA GLY A 145 6.00 -2.17 12.45
C GLY A 145 7.46 -2.47 12.78
N GLU A 146 8.14 -3.30 11.98
CA GLU A 146 9.55 -3.63 12.21
C GLU A 146 10.46 -2.52 11.70
N GLU A 147 11.50 -2.21 12.46
CA GLU A 147 12.52 -1.24 12.12
C GLU A 147 13.44 -1.83 11.03
N LEU A 148 13.17 -1.49 9.78
CA LEU A 148 13.84 -2.07 8.60
C LEU A 148 14.89 -1.15 7.98
N LEU A 149 14.87 0.14 8.31
CA LEU A 149 15.64 1.18 7.64
C LEU A 149 16.19 2.19 8.64
N THR A 150 17.35 2.78 8.34
CA THR A 150 17.93 3.86 9.16
C THR A 150 18.11 5.11 8.30
N ILE A 151 17.33 6.17 8.55
CA ILE A 151 17.42 7.44 7.82
C ILE A 151 17.83 8.56 8.78
N GLU A 152 18.92 9.25 8.47
CA GLU A 152 19.48 10.34 9.30
C GLU A 152 19.63 9.95 10.78
N GLY A 153 19.97 8.67 11.05
CA GLY A 153 20.18 8.13 12.38
C GLY A 153 18.92 7.73 13.14
N GLU A 154 17.74 7.82 12.51
CA GLU A 154 16.48 7.33 13.05
C GLU A 154 16.14 5.96 12.44
N GLU A 155 15.76 5.01 13.26
CA GLU A 155 15.25 3.72 12.80
C GLU A 155 13.77 3.85 12.41
N LEU A 156 13.42 3.35 11.23
CA LEU A 156 12.06 3.48 10.66
C LEU A 156 11.50 2.14 10.23
N SER A 157 10.23 1.98 10.51
CA SER A 157 9.38 0.94 9.98
C SER A 157 8.61 1.46 8.73
N LEU A 158 7.99 0.54 8.00
CA LEU A 158 7.05 0.90 6.92
C LEU A 158 5.87 1.71 7.46
N ASN A 159 5.38 1.38 8.67
CA ASN A 159 4.34 2.15 9.35
C ASN A 159 4.77 3.59 9.64
N ASP A 160 6.02 3.83 10.02
CA ASP A 160 6.52 5.19 10.24
C ASP A 160 6.51 6.00 8.95
N ILE A 161 6.99 5.40 7.85
CA ILE A 161 7.01 6.06 6.55
C ILE A 161 5.58 6.42 6.10
N GLU A 162 4.64 5.49 6.19
CA GLU A 162 3.25 5.74 5.74
C GLU A 162 2.49 6.64 6.71
N HIS A 163 2.46 6.28 8.01
CA HIS A 163 1.50 6.86 8.95
C HIS A 163 2.03 8.03 9.75
N ARG A 164 3.37 8.21 9.81
CA ARG A 164 3.99 9.29 10.57
C ARG A 164 4.72 10.31 9.69
N ILE A 165 4.92 9.97 8.39
CA ILE A 165 5.60 10.85 7.43
C ILE A 165 4.65 11.20 6.27
N LEU A 166 4.34 10.23 5.39
CA LEU A 166 3.63 10.50 4.15
C LEU A 166 2.21 11.03 4.38
N ARG A 167 1.38 10.34 5.14
CA ARG A 167 -0.01 10.73 5.40
C ARG A 167 -0.13 12.10 6.08
N PRO A 168 0.53 12.35 7.22
CA PRO A 168 0.34 13.61 7.95
C PRO A 168 1.01 14.82 7.30
N ILE A 169 2.12 14.65 6.55
CA ILE A 169 2.83 15.77 5.93
C ILE A 169 2.14 16.26 4.67
N TRP A 170 1.70 15.34 3.80
CA TRP A 170 1.08 15.73 2.51
C TRP A 170 -0.44 15.81 2.57
N GLN A 171 -1.10 15.11 3.48
CA GLN A 171 -2.56 15.07 3.64
C GLN A 171 -3.30 14.83 2.31
N ASP A 172 -2.70 14.00 1.46
CA ASP A 172 -3.19 13.66 0.14
C ASP A 172 -3.62 12.19 0.14
N PRO A 173 -4.92 11.88 0.04
CA PRO A 173 -5.41 10.50 0.07
C PRO A 173 -4.88 9.64 -1.09
N ARG A 174 -4.36 10.27 -2.16
CA ARG A 174 -3.76 9.54 -3.29
C ARG A 174 -2.46 8.82 -2.91
N ILE A 175 -1.85 9.13 -1.76
CA ILE A 175 -0.69 8.39 -1.23
C ILE A 175 -1.00 6.90 -1.13
N HIS A 176 -2.21 6.54 -0.72
CA HIS A 176 -2.62 5.13 -0.61
C HIS A 176 -2.57 4.37 -1.93
N TYR A 177 -2.59 5.05 -3.09
CA TYR A 177 -2.45 4.43 -4.41
C TYR A 177 -1.02 4.35 -4.92
N ALA A 178 -0.06 4.93 -4.20
CA ALA A 178 1.37 4.87 -4.51
C ALA A 178 2.13 3.82 -3.70
N LEU A 179 1.61 3.42 -2.55
CA LEU A 179 2.24 2.46 -1.65
C LEU A 179 1.74 1.05 -1.93
N ASN A 180 2.67 0.14 -2.22
CA ASN A 180 2.34 -1.25 -2.51
C ASN A 180 2.83 -2.17 -1.40
N CYS A 181 1.90 -2.80 -0.69
CA CYS A 181 2.19 -3.76 0.39
C CYS A 181 2.37 -5.20 -0.11
N ALA A 182 2.76 -5.41 -1.35
CA ALA A 182 3.00 -6.70 -1.96
C ALA A 182 1.81 -7.66 -1.96
N SER A 183 0.57 -7.18 -1.86
CA SER A 183 -0.62 -8.04 -1.94
C SER A 183 -1.46 -7.80 -3.20
N MET A 184 -2.27 -8.79 -3.59
CA MET A 184 -3.21 -8.68 -4.72
C MET A 184 -4.25 -7.58 -4.49
N GLY A 185 -4.61 -7.32 -3.23
CA GLY A 185 -5.54 -6.27 -2.85
C GLY A 185 -4.95 -4.86 -2.89
N CYS A 186 -3.61 -4.71 -2.94
CA CYS A 186 -2.95 -3.41 -3.02
C CYS A 186 -3.20 -2.68 -4.35
N PRO A 187 -3.10 -1.35 -4.35
CA PRO A 187 -2.88 -0.58 -5.57
C PRO A 187 -1.66 -1.07 -6.36
N ASN A 188 -1.62 -0.78 -7.64
CA ASN A 188 -0.52 -1.21 -8.49
C ASN A 188 0.83 -0.61 -8.04
N LEU A 189 1.85 -1.46 -7.92
CA LEU A 189 3.22 -0.96 -7.98
C LEU A 189 3.39 -0.33 -9.36
N GLN A 190 3.81 0.95 -9.40
CA GLN A 190 3.94 1.69 -10.66
C GLN A 190 5.17 1.23 -11.44
N PRO A 191 5.13 1.22 -12.79
CA PRO A 191 6.24 0.74 -13.62
C PRO A 191 7.42 1.73 -13.70
N LEU A 192 7.26 2.92 -13.15
CA LEU A 192 8.27 3.96 -13.07
C LEU A 192 8.56 4.30 -11.62
N ALA A 193 9.80 4.62 -11.33
CA ALA A 193 10.15 5.23 -10.05
C ALA A 193 9.49 6.63 -9.93
N PHE A 194 9.06 6.98 -8.72
CA PHE A 194 8.56 8.31 -8.42
C PHE A 194 9.71 9.32 -8.44
N THR A 195 9.45 10.51 -8.96
CA THR A 195 10.34 11.66 -8.97
C THR A 195 9.53 12.91 -8.63
N ALA A 196 10.17 14.00 -8.22
CA ALA A 196 9.46 15.27 -8.00
C ALA A 196 8.60 15.69 -9.19
N LYS A 197 9.02 15.33 -10.42
CA LYS A 197 8.34 15.73 -11.66
C LYS A 197 7.13 14.87 -12.01
N ASN A 198 7.15 13.56 -11.69
CA ASN A 198 6.10 12.63 -12.12
C ASN A 198 5.16 12.20 -10.99
N THR A 199 5.45 12.53 -9.73
CA THR A 199 4.69 12.06 -8.56
C THR A 199 3.20 12.35 -8.70
N ASP A 200 2.80 13.57 -9.01
CA ASP A 200 1.37 13.92 -9.11
C ASP A 200 0.66 13.13 -10.23
N SER A 201 1.31 12.95 -11.39
CA SER A 201 0.72 12.19 -12.48
C SER A 201 0.60 10.68 -12.17
N LEU A 202 1.58 10.10 -11.46
CA LEU A 202 1.54 8.71 -11.04
C LEU A 202 0.49 8.48 -9.94
N LEU A 203 0.32 9.42 -9.02
CA LEU A 203 -0.73 9.38 -8.00
C LEU A 203 -2.13 9.42 -8.64
N GLU A 204 -2.32 10.29 -9.63
CA GLU A 204 -3.58 10.40 -10.37
C GLU A 204 -3.88 9.13 -11.16
N THR A 205 -2.87 8.59 -11.83
CA THR A 205 -2.96 7.31 -12.55
C THR A 205 -3.31 6.17 -11.59
N GLY A 206 -2.59 6.05 -10.48
CA GLY A 206 -2.84 5.01 -9.48
C GLY A 206 -4.25 5.07 -8.89
N ALA A 207 -4.75 6.26 -8.58
CA ALA A 207 -6.11 6.47 -8.11
C ALA A 207 -7.15 6.01 -9.16
N SER A 208 -6.98 6.46 -10.41
CA SER A 208 -7.89 6.09 -11.50
C SER A 208 -7.86 4.59 -11.79
N GLU A 209 -6.68 3.96 -11.83
CA GLU A 209 -6.54 2.51 -12.05
C GLU A 209 -7.20 1.70 -10.94
N TYR A 210 -6.92 2.07 -9.68
CA TYR A 210 -7.38 1.30 -8.54
C TYR A 210 -8.88 1.39 -8.33
N ILE A 211 -9.43 2.59 -8.35
CA ILE A 211 -10.86 2.82 -8.13
C ILE A 211 -11.72 2.15 -9.20
N ASN A 212 -11.27 2.15 -10.46
CA ASN A 212 -12.01 1.53 -11.57
C ASN A 212 -11.74 0.03 -11.75
N HIS A 213 -10.92 -0.56 -10.89
CA HIS A 213 -10.69 -2.00 -10.88
C HIS A 213 -11.58 -2.67 -9.81
N PRO A 214 -12.15 -3.88 -10.05
CA PRO A 214 -13.02 -4.58 -9.09
C PRO A 214 -12.44 -4.78 -7.68
N ARG A 215 -11.10 -4.79 -7.54
CA ARG A 215 -10.44 -4.88 -6.21
C ARG A 215 -10.51 -3.57 -5.42
N GLY A 216 -10.68 -2.43 -6.10
CA GLY A 216 -10.84 -1.11 -5.48
C GLY A 216 -12.30 -0.80 -5.21
N ALA A 217 -13.13 -0.78 -6.27
CA ALA A 217 -14.56 -0.58 -6.15
C ALA A 217 -15.32 -1.35 -7.24
N LYS A 218 -16.43 -2.00 -6.86
CA LYS A 218 -17.28 -2.77 -7.76
C LYS A 218 -18.74 -2.70 -7.32
N LYS A 219 -19.63 -2.35 -8.25
CA LYS A 219 -21.08 -2.43 -8.04
C LYS A 219 -21.59 -3.80 -8.49
N GLU A 220 -22.32 -4.49 -7.62
CA GLU A 220 -23.09 -5.70 -7.93
C GLU A 220 -24.46 -5.59 -7.30
N ASP A 221 -25.50 -5.58 -8.10
CA ASP A 221 -26.89 -5.39 -7.65
C ASP A 221 -27.04 -4.12 -6.80
N LYS A 222 -27.47 -4.24 -5.55
CA LYS A 222 -27.59 -3.14 -4.59
C LYS A 222 -26.36 -2.96 -3.71
N LYS A 223 -25.29 -3.78 -3.92
CA LYS A 223 -24.07 -3.72 -3.11
C LYS A 223 -22.97 -2.97 -3.83
N LEU A 224 -22.29 -2.12 -3.09
CA LEU A 224 -21.04 -1.51 -3.47
C LEU A 224 -19.91 -2.18 -2.70
N TRP A 225 -19.16 -3.02 -3.40
CA TRP A 225 -17.97 -3.68 -2.85
C TRP A 225 -16.79 -2.73 -2.93
N LEU A 226 -16.21 -2.40 -1.79
CA LEU A 226 -15.04 -1.55 -1.68
C LEU A 226 -13.84 -2.30 -1.11
N SER A 227 -12.64 -1.87 -1.50
CA SER A 227 -11.45 -2.30 -0.82
C SER A 227 -11.45 -1.87 0.64
N LYS A 228 -10.92 -2.71 1.53
CA LYS A 228 -10.69 -2.36 2.93
C LYS A 228 -9.75 -1.16 3.12
N ILE A 229 -9.00 -0.74 2.12
CA ILE A 229 -8.23 0.51 2.15
C ILE A 229 -9.14 1.70 2.47
N PHE A 230 -10.36 1.73 1.93
CA PHE A 230 -11.34 2.79 2.20
C PHE A 230 -11.94 2.71 3.61
N GLU A 231 -11.99 1.53 4.22
CA GLU A 231 -12.39 1.33 5.61
C GLU A 231 -11.23 1.69 6.57
N TRP A 232 -10.03 1.15 6.30
CA TRP A 232 -8.87 1.35 7.17
C TRP A 232 -8.41 2.80 7.25
N TYR A 233 -8.49 3.52 6.14
CA TYR A 233 -7.99 4.90 6.02
C TYR A 233 -9.13 5.89 5.81
N GLN A 234 -10.32 5.59 6.33
CA GLN A 234 -11.52 6.41 6.15
C GLN A 234 -11.31 7.87 6.56
N ASP A 235 -10.49 8.12 7.58
CA ASP A 235 -10.13 9.47 8.03
C ASP A 235 -9.49 10.31 6.92
N ASP A 236 -8.68 9.69 6.05
CA ASP A 236 -8.01 10.38 4.94
C ASP A 236 -8.98 10.65 3.77
N TYR A 237 -10.12 9.99 3.73
CA TYR A 237 -11.17 10.16 2.73
C TYR A 237 -12.37 11.00 3.23
N GLY A 238 -12.19 11.75 4.32
CA GLY A 238 -13.25 12.63 4.87
C GLY A 238 -13.93 12.10 6.11
N GLY A 239 -13.40 11.02 6.72
CA GLY A 239 -13.77 10.55 8.05
C GLY A 239 -15.07 9.72 8.15
N ASN A 240 -15.73 9.44 7.01
CA ASN A 240 -16.95 8.64 6.95
C ASN A 240 -17.19 8.08 5.54
N GLU A 241 -18.19 7.20 5.39
CA GLU A 241 -18.53 6.57 4.10
C GLU A 241 -18.93 7.61 3.04
N ALA A 242 -19.62 8.68 3.40
CA ALA A 242 -19.97 9.74 2.45
C ALA A 242 -18.71 10.43 1.88
N GLY A 243 -17.70 10.65 2.71
CA GLY A 243 -16.39 11.16 2.28
C GLY A 243 -15.69 10.19 1.32
N VAL A 244 -15.73 8.88 1.60
CA VAL A 244 -15.23 7.84 0.69
C VAL A 244 -15.95 7.90 -0.66
N ILE A 245 -17.27 7.95 -0.68
CA ILE A 245 -18.07 8.05 -1.92
C ILE A 245 -17.68 9.31 -2.70
N LEU A 246 -17.57 10.47 -2.05
CA LEU A 246 -17.13 11.71 -2.69
C LEU A 246 -15.72 11.59 -3.29
N HIS A 247 -14.83 10.85 -2.63
CA HIS A 247 -13.50 10.58 -3.18
C HIS A 247 -13.57 9.67 -4.41
N LEU A 248 -14.35 8.58 -4.35
CA LEU A 248 -14.55 7.67 -5.47
C LEU A 248 -15.13 8.39 -6.70
N GLN A 249 -16.10 9.28 -6.52
CA GLN A 249 -16.74 10.04 -7.59
C GLN A 249 -15.77 10.88 -8.41
N LYS A 250 -14.62 11.29 -7.84
CA LYS A 250 -13.58 12.04 -8.56
C LYS A 250 -12.89 11.22 -9.66
N TYR A 251 -12.82 9.90 -9.49
CA TYR A 251 -12.03 8.99 -10.32
C TYR A 251 -12.87 7.93 -11.03
N ALA A 252 -14.07 7.66 -10.54
CA ALA A 252 -14.94 6.63 -11.10
C ALA A 252 -15.32 6.95 -12.55
N LYS A 253 -15.39 5.91 -13.37
CA LYS A 253 -15.73 5.98 -14.80
C LYS A 253 -16.96 5.13 -15.10
N GLU A 254 -17.63 5.46 -16.19
CA GLU A 254 -18.74 4.67 -16.77
C GLU A 254 -19.80 4.23 -15.73
N ASN A 255 -20.06 2.92 -15.67
CA ASN A 255 -21.10 2.35 -14.81
C ASN A 255 -20.83 2.58 -13.32
N LEU A 256 -19.57 2.52 -12.89
CA LEU A 256 -19.22 2.80 -11.49
C LEU A 256 -19.59 4.24 -11.14
N ALA A 257 -19.24 5.21 -12.00
CA ALA A 257 -19.56 6.62 -11.76
C ALA A 257 -21.08 6.83 -11.54
N ASN A 258 -21.90 6.24 -12.41
CA ASN A 258 -23.34 6.35 -12.31
C ASN A 258 -23.88 5.71 -11.01
N SER A 259 -23.35 4.55 -10.61
CA SER A 259 -23.81 3.83 -9.43
C SER A 259 -23.50 4.54 -8.11
N LEU A 260 -22.50 5.41 -8.06
CA LEU A 260 -22.16 6.16 -6.83
C LEU A 260 -23.14 7.28 -6.50
N TYR A 261 -24.16 7.52 -7.34
CA TYR A 261 -25.25 8.46 -7.10
C TYR A 261 -26.58 7.75 -6.78
N GLU A 262 -26.58 6.41 -6.73
CA GLU A 262 -27.79 5.66 -6.37
C GLU A 262 -28.07 5.78 -4.87
N ASP A 263 -29.34 5.94 -4.51
CA ASP A 263 -29.80 5.90 -3.12
C ASP A 263 -29.74 4.44 -2.60
N GLU A 264 -29.49 4.27 -1.31
CA GLU A 264 -29.56 2.98 -0.60
C GLU A 264 -28.53 1.91 -1.06
N LEU A 265 -27.27 2.32 -1.34
CA LEU A 265 -26.19 1.36 -1.55
C LEU A 265 -25.78 0.70 -0.22
N GLU A 266 -25.78 -0.62 -0.20
CA GLU A 266 -25.15 -1.40 0.87
C GLU A 266 -23.65 -1.51 0.62
N ILE A 267 -22.82 -0.94 1.49
CA ILE A 267 -21.36 -0.97 1.36
C ILE A 267 -20.81 -2.21 2.05
N GLU A 268 -20.02 -2.98 1.32
CA GLU A 268 -19.30 -4.15 1.80
C GLU A 268 -17.81 -3.99 1.53
N TYR A 269 -16.96 -4.52 2.42
CA TYR A 269 -15.52 -4.37 2.30
C TYR A 269 -14.82 -5.70 2.08
N HIS A 270 -13.81 -5.73 1.20
CA HIS A 270 -13.00 -6.91 0.91
C HIS A 270 -11.53 -6.57 0.75
N TYR A 271 -10.65 -7.55 0.91
CA TYR A 271 -9.22 -7.41 0.64
C TYR A 271 -8.56 -8.76 0.39
N ASP A 272 -7.65 -8.81 -0.59
CA ASP A 272 -6.92 -10.02 -0.95
C ASP A 272 -5.46 -9.92 -0.53
N TRP A 273 -5.11 -10.65 0.53
CA TRP A 273 -3.76 -10.69 1.09
C TRP A 273 -2.78 -11.62 0.38
N ARG A 274 -3.19 -12.35 -0.65
CA ARG A 274 -2.26 -13.17 -1.44
C ARG A 274 -1.18 -12.29 -2.04
N LEU A 275 0.05 -12.84 -2.11
CA LEU A 275 1.19 -12.12 -2.68
C LEU A 275 0.91 -11.74 -4.16
N ASN A 276 1.27 -10.51 -4.54
CA ASN A 276 1.16 -10.00 -5.92
C ASN A 276 2.26 -10.56 -6.83
N LYS A 277 2.46 -11.90 -6.79
CA LYS A 277 3.48 -12.58 -7.58
C LYS A 277 2.97 -12.97 -8.97
N SER A 278 3.85 -12.91 -9.98
CA SER A 278 3.64 -13.56 -11.27
C SER A 278 4.48 -14.84 -11.37
N GLY A 279 3.92 -15.85 -12.02
CA GLY A 279 4.55 -17.17 -12.13
C GLY A 279 4.35 -18.05 -10.89
N PRO A 280 4.90 -19.29 -10.96
CA PRO A 280 4.78 -20.27 -9.89
C PRO A 280 5.47 -19.86 -8.60
#